data_04a5d3b2d50fcd4f63089bd12d2b199c
#
_entry.id   04a5d3b2d50fcd4f63089bd12d2b199c
#
_cell.length_a   1.000
_cell.length_b   1.000
_cell.length_c   1.000
_cell.angle_alpha   90.00
_cell.angle_beta   90.00
_cell.angle_gamma   90.00
#
_symmetry.space_group_name_H-M   'P 1'
#
loop_
_entity.id
_entity.type
_entity.pdbx_description
1 polymer ?
#
loop_
_entity_poly.entity_id
_entity_poly.type
_entity_poly.pdbx_seq_one_letter_code
_entity_poly.pdbx_strand_id
1 'polypeptide(L)'
;SSTSDASSAVVQNEGTSSAASADLSGILPLTVPADDLGNSTLQIPLEKLRTELELELDYGSVVFVTDPTLTSDVYATFQFDNFPHTPLQRTSDEYGHTTLDFEMPDNWQVSPDAPEALLTVTLPADALTRLTLDLEVGDVHLDDLQLQSLKVELDNGSLYADDLTVTRDLEADISIGGCLIRQLSGTKQANISAYRSIHLCLDGDPADYTIDARTDNVVRIGSKKYDKRYTSTGPKGDLDLSATGLIDLTPQHSPA
;
A
#
# COMPACT_ATOMS: atom_id res chain seq x y z
N SER A 1 8.79 -2.09 -40.31
CA SER A 1 9.14 -3.19 -39.43
C SER A 1 9.41 -2.59 -38.05
N SER A 2 8.35 -2.51 -37.24
CA SER A 2 8.42 -2.08 -35.85
C SER A 2 8.74 -3.31 -35.00
N THR A 3 9.98 -3.40 -34.57
CA THR A 3 10.34 -4.32 -33.48
C THR A 3 9.82 -3.75 -32.17
N SER A 4 8.78 -4.33 -31.67
CA SER A 4 8.36 -4.12 -30.28
C SER A 4 9.38 -4.84 -29.41
N ASP A 5 10.34 -4.11 -28.86
CA ASP A 5 11.15 -4.60 -27.76
C ASP A 5 10.24 -4.77 -26.53
N ALA A 6 9.77 -5.99 -26.35
CA ALA A 6 9.22 -6.40 -25.07
C ALA A 6 10.37 -6.34 -24.08
N SER A 7 10.45 -5.28 -23.29
CA SER A 7 11.36 -5.19 -22.16
C SER A 7 11.11 -6.36 -21.24
N SER A 8 12.00 -7.32 -21.25
CA SER A 8 11.90 -8.51 -20.43
C SER A 8 12.09 -8.16 -18.96
N ALA A 9 11.02 -8.21 -18.19
CA ALA A 9 11.14 -8.35 -16.77
C ALA A 9 11.83 -9.69 -16.48
N VAL A 10 12.93 -9.65 -15.74
CA VAL A 10 13.64 -10.86 -15.36
C VAL A 10 12.96 -11.40 -14.10
N VAL A 11 12.23 -12.48 -14.25
CA VAL A 11 11.68 -13.22 -13.12
C VAL A 11 12.67 -14.32 -12.76
N GLN A 12 13.23 -14.24 -11.57
CA GLN A 12 14.04 -15.31 -11.01
C GLN A 12 13.21 -16.04 -9.96
N ASN A 13 12.84 -17.27 -10.26
CA ASN A 13 12.17 -18.13 -9.32
C ASN A 13 13.20 -18.97 -8.58
N GLU A 14 13.36 -18.73 -7.29
CA GLU A 14 14.09 -19.59 -6.39
C GLU A 14 13.09 -20.41 -5.57
N GLY A 15 12.81 -21.60 -6.03
CA GLY A 15 11.92 -22.54 -5.35
C GLY A 15 10.89 -23.17 -6.28
N THR A 16 10.68 -24.44 -6.11
CA THR A 16 9.71 -25.20 -6.87
C THR A 16 8.32 -24.97 -6.31
N SER A 17 7.59 -24.06 -6.89
CA SER A 17 6.14 -24.02 -6.73
C SER A 17 5.54 -25.06 -7.66
N SER A 18 5.17 -26.20 -7.15
CA SER A 18 4.31 -27.12 -7.87
C SER A 18 2.87 -26.65 -7.72
N ALA A 19 2.46 -25.76 -8.59
CA ALA A 19 1.05 -25.47 -8.71
C ALA A 19 0.34 -26.75 -9.19
N ALA A 20 -0.38 -27.40 -8.29
CA ALA A 20 -1.27 -28.46 -8.68
C ALA A 20 -2.39 -27.86 -9.54
N SER A 21 -2.32 -28.09 -10.85
CA SER A 21 -3.42 -27.80 -11.76
C SER A 21 -4.52 -28.86 -11.59
N ALA A 22 -5.17 -28.88 -10.44
CA ALA A 22 -6.30 -29.73 -10.21
C ALA A 22 -7.58 -28.96 -10.54
N ASP A 23 -8.57 -29.67 -11.08
CA ASP A 23 -9.93 -29.17 -11.16
C ASP A 23 -10.42 -28.89 -9.74
N LEU A 24 -10.44 -27.61 -9.35
CA LEU A 24 -10.78 -27.14 -8.02
C LEU A 24 -12.29 -26.86 -7.86
N SER A 25 -13.13 -27.36 -8.74
CA SER A 25 -14.59 -27.27 -8.62
C SER A 25 -15.16 -28.03 -7.41
N GLY A 26 -14.30 -28.45 -6.49
CA GLY A 26 -14.67 -29.11 -5.25
C GLY A 26 -15.33 -28.18 -4.24
N ILE A 27 -16.18 -28.77 -3.40
CA ILE A 27 -17.00 -28.07 -2.38
C ILE A 27 -16.17 -27.58 -1.18
N LEU A 28 -14.92 -28.03 -1.02
CA LEU A 28 -14.06 -27.68 0.11
C LEU A 28 -12.89 -26.79 -0.34
N PRO A 29 -12.52 -25.78 0.48
CA PRO A 29 -11.34 -24.98 0.22
C PRO A 29 -10.07 -25.85 0.17
N LEU A 30 -9.23 -25.63 -0.83
CA LEU A 30 -7.94 -26.26 -0.93
C LEU A 30 -6.91 -25.48 -0.11
N THR A 31 -6.35 -26.10 0.93
CA THR A 31 -5.30 -25.47 1.73
C THR A 31 -3.96 -25.64 1.03
N VAL A 32 -3.24 -24.54 0.82
CA VAL A 32 -1.87 -24.56 0.32
C VAL A 32 -0.94 -24.94 1.47
N PRO A 33 -0.21 -26.06 1.39
CA PRO A 33 0.79 -26.41 2.40
C PRO A 33 1.90 -25.37 2.46
N ALA A 34 2.53 -25.22 3.62
CA ALA A 34 3.66 -24.31 3.80
C ALA A 34 4.84 -24.63 2.87
N ASP A 35 5.05 -25.90 2.55
CA ASP A 35 6.12 -26.36 1.65
C ASP A 35 5.92 -25.97 0.19
N ASP A 36 4.70 -25.62 -0.21
CA ASP A 36 4.37 -25.19 -1.59
C ASP A 36 4.49 -23.66 -1.77
N LEU A 37 4.89 -22.95 -0.73
CA LEU A 37 5.14 -21.52 -0.81
C LEU A 37 6.56 -21.26 -1.30
N GLY A 38 6.70 -20.32 -2.22
CA GLY A 38 7.97 -20.01 -2.85
C GLY A 38 8.37 -18.56 -2.76
N ASN A 39 9.60 -18.30 -3.16
CA ASN A 39 10.17 -16.97 -3.26
C ASN A 39 10.48 -16.67 -4.72
N SER A 40 10.26 -15.44 -5.12
CA SER A 40 10.60 -14.96 -6.46
C SER A 40 11.00 -13.50 -6.43
N THR A 41 11.81 -13.11 -7.41
CA THR A 41 12.24 -11.71 -7.58
C THR A 41 11.87 -11.25 -8.97
N LEU A 42 11.28 -10.06 -9.05
CA LEU A 42 10.95 -9.38 -10.28
C LEU A 42 11.65 -8.03 -10.31
N GLN A 43 12.33 -7.72 -11.41
CA GLN A 43 12.90 -6.39 -11.66
C GLN A 43 12.11 -5.69 -12.76
N ILE A 44 11.61 -4.50 -12.48
CA ILE A 44 10.85 -3.71 -13.44
C ILE A 44 11.58 -2.39 -13.68
N PRO A 45 11.82 -1.99 -14.95
CA PRO A 45 12.41 -0.70 -15.26
C PRO A 45 11.60 0.45 -14.63
N LEU A 46 12.27 1.41 -14.00
CA LEU A 46 11.60 2.56 -13.36
C LEU A 46 10.75 3.36 -14.35
N GLU A 47 11.17 3.43 -15.61
CA GLU A 47 10.38 4.09 -16.67
C GLU A 47 9.00 3.47 -16.90
N LYS A 48 8.83 2.19 -16.57
CA LYS A 48 7.54 1.48 -16.67
C LYS A 48 6.63 1.74 -15.47
N LEU A 49 7.16 2.31 -14.41
CA LEU A 49 6.47 2.55 -13.14
C LEU A 49 6.19 4.02 -12.86
N ARG A 50 6.91 4.92 -13.50
CA ARG A 50 6.95 6.34 -13.14
C ARG A 50 5.59 7.05 -13.14
N THR A 51 4.64 6.63 -13.97
CA THR A 51 3.30 7.20 -14.01
C THR A 51 2.44 6.59 -12.93
N GLU A 52 2.36 5.28 -12.89
CA GLU A 52 1.55 4.58 -11.91
C GLU A 52 2.03 3.15 -11.70
N LEU A 53 2.12 2.75 -10.44
CA LEU A 53 2.20 1.36 -10.01
C LEU A 53 0.90 0.97 -9.34
N GLU A 54 0.29 -0.11 -9.79
CA GLU A 54 -0.91 -0.69 -9.22
C GLU A 54 -0.63 -2.11 -8.74
N LEU A 55 -0.92 -2.39 -7.47
CA LEU A 55 -0.79 -3.71 -6.87
C LEU A 55 -2.17 -4.21 -6.44
N GLU A 56 -2.56 -5.35 -6.98
CA GLU A 56 -3.80 -6.04 -6.63
C GLU A 56 -3.45 -7.41 -6.04
N LEU A 57 -3.62 -7.59 -4.73
CA LEU A 57 -3.23 -8.83 -4.05
C LEU A 57 -4.40 -9.40 -3.26
N ASP A 58 -4.80 -10.63 -3.58
CA ASP A 58 -5.79 -11.37 -2.79
C ASP A 58 -5.23 -11.80 -1.43
N TYR A 59 -3.91 -11.95 -1.35
CA TYR A 59 -3.23 -12.40 -0.14
C TYR A 59 -1.80 -11.87 -0.09
N GLY A 60 -1.37 -11.41 1.07
CA GLY A 60 0.00 -11.00 1.33
C GLY A 60 0.11 -9.53 1.76
N SER A 61 1.12 -9.24 2.55
CA SER A 61 1.48 -7.89 2.96
C SER A 61 2.49 -7.26 2.02
N VAL A 62 2.52 -5.93 1.99
CA VAL A 62 3.43 -5.17 1.13
C VAL A 62 4.25 -4.19 1.96
N VAL A 63 5.54 -4.17 1.72
CA VAL A 63 6.47 -3.19 2.30
C VAL A 63 7.19 -2.45 1.18
N PHE A 64 7.09 -1.14 1.17
CA PHE A 64 7.89 -0.27 0.30
C PHE A 64 9.12 0.21 1.06
N VAL A 65 10.28 -0.10 0.52
CA VAL A 65 11.58 0.33 1.07
C VAL A 65 12.21 1.31 0.09
N THR A 66 12.53 2.50 0.57
CA THR A 66 13.26 3.49 -0.23
C THR A 66 14.74 3.36 -0.02
N ASP A 67 15.48 3.22 -1.11
CA ASP A 67 16.94 3.14 -1.06
C ASP A 67 17.54 4.39 -1.72
N PRO A 68 18.15 5.30 -0.95
CA PRO A 68 18.76 6.52 -1.48
C PRO A 68 19.98 6.24 -2.35
N THR A 69 20.55 5.02 -2.29
CA THR A 69 21.69 4.64 -3.13
C THR A 69 21.26 4.23 -4.55
N LEU A 70 19.97 3.99 -4.79
CA LEU A 70 19.42 3.59 -6.08
C LEU A 70 19.26 4.74 -7.09
N THR A 71 19.87 5.88 -6.86
CA THR A 71 19.79 7.04 -7.78
C THR A 71 20.33 6.77 -9.18
N SER A 72 21.10 5.70 -9.34
CA SER A 72 21.65 5.26 -10.63
C SER A 72 21.00 3.99 -11.17
N ASP A 73 20.15 3.33 -10.39
CA ASP A 73 19.54 2.08 -10.83
C ASP A 73 18.31 2.35 -11.69
N VAL A 74 18.23 1.56 -12.75
CA VAL A 74 17.20 1.64 -13.77
C VAL A 74 15.97 0.82 -13.39
N TYR A 75 16.05 0.00 -12.33
CA TYR A 75 15.05 -0.98 -11.96
C TYR A 75 14.56 -0.80 -10.53
N ALA A 76 13.25 -0.99 -10.32
CA ALA A 76 12.69 -1.33 -9.02
C ALA A 76 12.76 -2.84 -8.82
N THR A 77 12.99 -3.28 -7.59
CA THR A 77 13.03 -4.71 -7.23
C THR A 77 11.79 -5.08 -6.43
N PHE A 78 11.14 -6.16 -6.86
CA PHE A 78 9.96 -6.75 -6.22
C PHE A 78 10.35 -8.14 -5.73
N GLN A 79 10.49 -8.29 -4.42
CA GLN A 79 10.81 -9.56 -3.78
C GLN A 79 9.53 -10.16 -3.19
N PHE A 80 9.14 -11.31 -3.72
CA PHE A 80 7.99 -12.06 -3.23
C PHE A 80 8.47 -13.21 -2.35
N ASP A 81 8.09 -13.20 -1.08
CA ASP A 81 8.43 -14.23 -0.11
C ASP A 81 7.18 -14.96 0.36
N ASN A 82 7.21 -16.28 0.33
CA ASN A 82 6.12 -17.15 0.78
C ASN A 82 4.81 -17.00 -0.01
N PHE A 83 4.90 -16.70 -1.28
CA PHE A 83 3.73 -16.68 -2.17
C PHE A 83 3.49 -18.05 -2.78
N PRO A 84 2.21 -18.50 -2.95
CA PRO A 84 1.88 -19.78 -3.55
C PRO A 84 2.30 -19.92 -5.01
N HIS A 85 2.35 -18.80 -5.74
CA HIS A 85 2.81 -18.74 -7.13
C HIS A 85 3.24 -17.32 -7.49
N THR A 86 3.90 -17.15 -8.63
CA THR A 86 4.35 -15.84 -9.11
C THR A 86 3.15 -15.00 -9.56
N PRO A 87 3.07 -13.73 -9.14
CA PRO A 87 2.04 -12.80 -9.59
C PRO A 87 2.07 -12.55 -11.09
N LEU A 88 0.90 -12.26 -11.66
CA LEU A 88 0.77 -11.87 -13.04
C LEU A 88 1.11 -10.39 -13.20
N GLN A 89 2.08 -10.10 -14.07
CA GLN A 89 2.40 -8.74 -14.46
C GLN A 89 1.60 -8.33 -15.70
N ARG A 90 0.87 -7.24 -15.58
CA ARG A 90 0.23 -6.56 -16.71
C ARG A 90 0.86 -5.19 -16.86
N THR A 91 1.57 -4.98 -17.97
CA THR A 91 2.17 -3.68 -18.28
C THR A 91 1.41 -3.08 -19.45
N SER A 92 0.74 -1.98 -19.21
CA SER A 92 0.07 -1.21 -20.27
C SER A 92 1.00 -0.13 -20.81
N ASP A 93 2.22 -0.37 -21.18
CA ASP A 93 3.06 0.21 -21.40
C ASP A 93 3.89 1.30 -21.85
N GLU A 94 3.50 2.04 -22.83
CA GLU A 94 4.10 3.28 -23.35
C GLU A 94 4.09 4.45 -22.37
N TYR A 95 3.27 4.38 -21.29
CA TYR A 95 2.99 5.51 -20.40
C TYR A 95 3.55 5.37 -18.99
N GLY A 96 4.32 4.34 -18.72
CA GLY A 96 4.87 4.11 -17.37
C GLY A 96 3.82 3.66 -16.37
N HIS A 97 2.86 2.85 -16.81
CA HIS A 97 1.82 2.26 -15.97
C HIS A 97 1.99 0.74 -15.90
N THR A 98 2.16 0.19 -14.70
CA THR A 98 2.30 -1.25 -14.48
C THR A 98 1.38 -1.72 -13.38
N THR A 99 0.69 -2.82 -13.65
CA THR A 99 -0.15 -3.53 -12.68
C THR A 99 0.47 -4.89 -12.37
N LEU A 100 0.60 -5.21 -11.09
CA LEU A 100 0.90 -6.55 -10.59
C LEU A 100 -0.34 -7.11 -9.92
N ASP A 101 -0.75 -8.29 -10.35
CA ASP A 101 -1.98 -8.92 -9.93
C ASP A 101 -1.67 -10.32 -9.38
N PHE A 102 -2.06 -10.56 -8.15
CA PHE A 102 -1.96 -11.87 -7.50
C PHE A 102 -3.34 -12.33 -7.08
N GLU A 103 -3.87 -13.29 -7.81
CA GLU A 103 -5.17 -13.89 -7.55
C GLU A 103 -5.02 -15.28 -6.92
N MET A 104 -5.75 -15.51 -5.85
CA MET A 104 -5.93 -16.84 -5.28
C MET A 104 -7.17 -17.48 -5.93
N PRO A 105 -7.09 -18.75 -6.34
CA PRO A 105 -8.30 -19.46 -6.74
C PRO A 105 -9.35 -19.46 -5.64
N ASP A 106 -10.63 -19.34 -6.00
CA ASP A 106 -11.76 -19.18 -5.05
C ASP A 106 -11.81 -20.23 -3.93
N ASN A 107 -11.28 -21.41 -4.19
CA ASN A 107 -11.29 -22.54 -3.25
C ASN A 107 -9.96 -22.72 -2.49
N TRP A 108 -9.04 -21.76 -2.59
CA TRP A 108 -7.74 -21.88 -1.95
C TRP A 108 -7.69 -21.12 -0.62
N GLN A 109 -7.05 -21.74 0.36
CA GLN A 109 -6.70 -21.13 1.63
C GLN A 109 -5.23 -21.43 1.92
N VAL A 110 -4.56 -20.47 2.53
CA VAL A 110 -3.20 -20.70 3.04
C VAL A 110 -3.31 -21.31 4.43
N SER A 111 -2.46 -22.28 4.74
CA SER A 111 -2.42 -22.90 6.07
C SER A 111 -2.23 -21.84 7.16
N PRO A 112 -2.95 -21.93 8.28
CA PRO A 112 -2.77 -20.99 9.39
C PRO A 112 -1.34 -20.97 9.97
N ASP A 113 -0.60 -22.08 9.82
CA ASP A 113 0.78 -22.20 10.28
C ASP A 113 1.81 -21.76 9.23
N ALA A 114 1.37 -21.36 8.05
CA ALA A 114 2.26 -20.90 7.00
C ALA A 114 2.86 -19.53 7.35
N PRO A 115 4.13 -19.28 6.97
CA PRO A 115 4.70 -17.94 7.09
C PRO A 115 3.91 -16.95 6.27
N GLU A 116 3.83 -15.71 6.75
CA GLU A 116 3.13 -14.62 6.05
C GLU A 116 3.75 -14.36 4.67
N ALA A 117 2.92 -14.25 3.65
CA ALA A 117 3.35 -13.81 2.35
C ALA A 117 3.71 -12.31 2.41
N LEU A 118 4.89 -11.96 1.93
CA LEU A 118 5.41 -10.60 1.97
C LEU A 118 5.98 -10.21 0.61
N LEU A 119 5.47 -9.11 0.06
CA LEU A 119 6.07 -8.41 -1.07
C LEU A 119 6.89 -7.23 -0.56
N THR A 120 8.19 -7.25 -0.83
CA THR A 120 9.07 -6.10 -0.56
C THR A 120 9.39 -5.40 -1.87
N VAL A 121 9.02 -4.14 -1.97
CA VAL A 121 9.29 -3.28 -3.13
C VAL A 121 10.40 -2.31 -2.77
N THR A 122 11.52 -2.37 -3.47
CA THR A 122 12.66 -1.47 -3.28
C THR A 122 12.81 -0.55 -4.48
N LEU A 123 12.77 0.75 -4.24
CA LEU A 123 12.84 1.77 -5.28
C LEU A 123 13.29 3.12 -4.70
N PRO A 124 13.69 4.11 -5.52
CA PRO A 124 13.91 5.48 -5.06
C PRO A 124 12.62 6.11 -4.51
N ALA A 125 12.76 7.04 -3.57
CA ALA A 125 11.63 7.69 -2.90
C ALA A 125 10.64 8.37 -3.87
N ASP A 126 11.14 8.94 -4.95
CA ASP A 126 10.40 9.72 -5.96
C ASP A 126 10.18 8.96 -7.28
N ALA A 127 10.34 7.66 -7.28
CA ALA A 127 10.24 6.84 -8.49
C ALA A 127 8.82 6.80 -9.09
N LEU A 128 7.79 6.97 -8.27
CA LEU A 128 6.40 6.84 -8.67
C LEU A 128 5.68 8.19 -8.62
N THR A 129 4.80 8.44 -9.58
CA THR A 129 3.85 9.55 -9.52
C THR A 129 2.59 9.14 -8.76
N ARG A 130 2.06 7.98 -9.08
CA ARG A 130 0.87 7.41 -8.45
C ARG A 130 1.12 5.99 -7.96
N LEU A 131 0.56 5.68 -6.81
CA LEU A 131 0.56 4.34 -6.24
C LEU A 131 -0.88 3.95 -5.89
N THR A 132 -1.33 2.82 -6.41
CA THR A 132 -2.62 2.24 -6.10
C THR A 132 -2.42 0.84 -5.51
N LEU A 133 -2.95 0.62 -4.32
CA LEU A 133 -2.84 -0.65 -3.59
C LEU A 133 -4.25 -1.16 -3.28
N ASP A 134 -4.53 -2.39 -3.69
CA ASP A 134 -5.77 -3.10 -3.41
C ASP A 134 -5.43 -4.48 -2.85
N LEU A 135 -5.61 -4.66 -1.54
CA LEU A 135 -5.29 -5.90 -0.83
C LEU A 135 -6.53 -6.45 -0.13
N GLU A 136 -6.81 -7.73 -0.33
CA GLU A 136 -7.88 -8.39 0.43
C GLU A 136 -7.42 -8.75 1.84
N VAL A 137 -6.26 -9.37 1.98
CA VAL A 137 -5.70 -9.76 3.29
C VAL A 137 -4.22 -9.44 3.34
N GLY A 138 -3.87 -8.43 4.11
CA GLY A 138 -2.48 -8.04 4.31
C GLY A 138 -2.35 -6.60 4.77
N ASP A 139 -1.22 -6.30 5.37
CA ASP A 139 -0.84 -4.95 5.80
C ASP A 139 0.00 -4.25 4.72
N VAL A 140 -0.03 -2.93 4.75
CA VAL A 140 0.80 -2.07 3.91
C VAL A 140 1.73 -1.25 4.79
N HIS A 141 3.02 -1.31 4.52
CA HIS A 141 4.04 -0.44 5.10
C HIS A 141 4.71 0.40 4.02
N LEU A 142 4.63 1.70 4.17
CA LEU A 142 5.28 2.67 3.29
C LEU A 142 6.42 3.34 4.07
N ASP A 143 7.63 3.26 3.51
CA ASP A 143 8.78 4.04 3.99
C ASP A 143 8.71 5.47 3.44
N ASP A 144 9.80 6.14 3.22
CA ASP A 144 9.90 7.56 2.82
C ASP A 144 9.49 7.81 1.36
N LEU A 145 8.24 7.55 1.01
CA LEU A 145 7.73 7.74 -0.35
C LEU A 145 7.31 9.19 -0.61
N GLN A 146 7.58 9.63 -1.84
CA GLN A 146 7.15 10.92 -2.39
C GLN A 146 6.27 10.66 -3.61
N LEU A 147 4.99 10.94 -3.48
CA LEU A 147 3.97 10.67 -4.49
C LEU A 147 3.16 11.94 -4.80
N GLN A 148 2.53 11.99 -5.96
CA GLN A 148 1.44 12.94 -6.21
C GLN A 148 0.11 12.40 -5.69
N SER A 149 -0.18 11.13 -5.95
CA SER A 149 -1.42 10.49 -5.52
C SER A 149 -1.17 9.11 -4.94
N LEU A 150 -1.89 8.81 -3.86
CA LEU A 150 -1.89 7.49 -3.22
C LEU A 150 -3.34 7.04 -3.02
N LYS A 151 -3.64 5.84 -3.52
CA LYS A 151 -4.92 5.16 -3.25
C LYS A 151 -4.66 3.82 -2.61
N VAL A 152 -5.30 3.56 -1.47
CA VAL A 152 -5.18 2.30 -0.71
C VAL A 152 -6.56 1.78 -0.39
N GLU A 153 -6.84 0.55 -0.80
CA GLU A 153 -8.03 -0.21 -0.42
C GLU A 153 -7.59 -1.49 0.30
N LEU A 154 -7.97 -1.64 1.57
CA LEU A 154 -7.65 -2.82 2.37
C LEU A 154 -8.94 -3.40 2.95
N ASP A 155 -9.23 -4.66 2.63
CA ASP A 155 -10.38 -5.33 3.22
C ASP A 155 -10.07 -5.82 4.64
N ASN A 156 -8.92 -6.44 4.82
CA ASN A 156 -8.45 -6.92 6.13
C ASN A 156 -6.95 -6.66 6.29
N GLY A 157 -6.62 -5.59 6.93
CA GLY A 157 -5.25 -5.16 7.17
C GLY A 157 -5.19 -3.69 7.54
N SER A 158 -4.00 -3.21 7.84
CA SER A 158 -3.74 -1.83 8.25
C SER A 158 -2.70 -1.16 7.36
N LEU A 159 -2.82 0.16 7.26
CA LEU A 159 -1.85 1.02 6.58
C LEU A 159 -0.92 1.66 7.60
N TYR A 160 0.38 1.48 7.40
CA TYR A 160 1.44 2.13 8.16
C TYR A 160 2.35 2.90 7.21
N ALA A 161 2.68 4.13 7.54
CA ALA A 161 3.66 4.91 6.81
C ALA A 161 4.57 5.66 7.78
N ASP A 162 5.86 5.75 7.46
CA ASP A 162 6.83 6.49 8.26
C ASP A 162 6.87 7.97 7.86
N ASP A 163 7.40 8.28 6.68
CA ASP A 163 7.46 9.64 6.16
C ASP A 163 6.87 9.65 4.74
N LEU A 164 5.64 10.12 4.64
CA LEU A 164 4.86 10.07 3.42
C LEU A 164 4.59 11.48 2.91
N THR A 165 5.06 11.78 1.72
CA THR A 165 4.73 13.00 1.00
C THR A 165 3.76 12.67 -0.13
N VAL A 166 2.56 13.25 -0.08
CA VAL A 166 1.55 13.14 -1.13
C VAL A 166 1.13 14.55 -1.51
N THR A 167 1.52 15.00 -2.69
CA THR A 167 1.37 16.42 -3.05
C THR A 167 0.00 16.80 -3.57
N ARG A 168 -0.85 15.83 -3.89
CA ARG A 168 -2.21 16.07 -4.38
C ARG A 168 -3.26 15.40 -3.51
N ASP A 169 -3.49 14.10 -3.73
CA ASP A 169 -4.59 13.40 -3.08
C ASP A 169 -4.17 12.06 -2.48
N LEU A 170 -4.63 11.85 -1.28
CA LEU A 170 -4.55 10.59 -0.55
C LEU A 170 -5.96 10.06 -0.34
N GLU A 171 -6.21 8.83 -0.78
CA GLU A 171 -7.45 8.10 -0.52
C GLU A 171 -7.11 6.76 0.14
N ALA A 172 -7.69 6.48 1.29
CA ALA A 172 -7.54 5.21 1.97
C ALA A 172 -8.89 4.72 2.47
N ASP A 173 -9.27 3.52 2.05
CA ASP A 173 -10.47 2.82 2.52
C ASP A 173 -10.04 1.50 3.16
N ILE A 174 -10.19 1.40 4.48
CA ILE A 174 -9.74 0.28 5.28
C ILE A 174 -10.93 -0.32 6.02
N SER A 175 -11.45 -1.44 5.50
CA SER A 175 -12.69 -2.06 6.02
C SER A 175 -12.50 -2.70 7.38
N ILE A 176 -11.37 -3.37 7.61
CA ILE A 176 -11.00 -3.96 8.91
C ILE A 176 -9.53 -3.63 9.18
N GLY A 177 -9.28 -2.70 10.06
CA GLY A 177 -7.94 -2.26 10.39
C GLY A 177 -7.87 -0.78 10.64
N GLY A 178 -6.68 -0.26 10.82
CA GLY A 178 -6.39 1.13 11.12
C GLY A 178 -5.42 1.78 10.14
N CYS A 179 -5.21 3.07 10.33
CA CYS A 179 -4.26 3.87 9.57
C CYS A 179 -3.34 4.61 10.54
N LEU A 180 -2.04 4.41 10.39
CA LEU A 180 -1.01 5.13 11.12
C LEU A 180 -0.01 5.74 10.15
N ILE A 181 0.00 7.05 10.03
CA ILE A 181 0.98 7.80 9.26
C ILE A 181 1.76 8.70 10.22
N ARG A 182 3.03 8.39 10.43
CA ARG A 182 3.88 9.10 11.40
C ARG A 182 4.24 10.50 10.97
N GLN A 183 4.31 10.73 9.65
CA GLN A 183 4.50 12.06 9.08
C GLN A 183 3.85 12.11 7.70
N LEU A 184 2.83 12.96 7.56
CA LEU A 184 2.16 13.23 6.30
C LEU A 184 2.43 14.67 5.87
N SER A 185 2.99 14.86 4.68
CA SER A 185 3.40 16.17 4.17
C SER A 185 2.80 16.48 2.81
N GLY A 186 2.52 17.75 2.58
CA GLY A 186 2.19 18.32 1.27
C GLY A 186 0.78 18.05 0.76
N THR A 187 -0.04 17.32 1.48
CA THR A 187 -1.33 16.81 1.00
C THR A 187 -2.36 17.94 0.85
N LYS A 188 -2.94 18.05 -0.35
CA LYS A 188 -4.03 18.99 -0.65
C LYS A 188 -5.40 18.43 -0.29
N GLN A 189 -5.58 17.14 -0.47
CA GLN A 189 -6.82 16.45 -0.15
C GLN A 189 -6.52 15.05 0.37
N ALA A 190 -7.10 14.69 1.51
CA ALA A 190 -7.05 13.34 2.04
C ALA A 190 -8.44 12.88 2.46
N ASN A 191 -8.84 11.71 1.96
CA ASN A 191 -10.02 10.97 2.37
C ASN A 191 -9.58 9.66 2.98
N ILE A 192 -9.74 9.51 4.28
CA ILE A 192 -9.36 8.29 5.00
C ILE A 192 -10.55 7.76 5.77
N SER A 193 -10.93 6.53 5.47
CA SER A 193 -11.91 5.76 6.20
C SER A 193 -11.25 4.51 6.77
N ALA A 194 -11.32 4.32 8.08
CA ALA A 194 -10.76 3.14 8.73
C ALA A 194 -11.72 2.62 9.81
N TYR A 195 -11.84 1.30 9.90
CA TYR A 195 -12.71 0.70 10.92
C TYR A 195 -12.18 0.94 12.33
N ARG A 196 -10.86 0.82 12.54
CA ARG A 196 -10.27 0.98 13.88
C ARG A 196 -9.93 2.44 14.15
N SER A 197 -8.70 2.81 13.99
CA SER A 197 -8.19 4.12 14.36
C SER A 197 -7.49 4.79 13.20
N ILE A 198 -7.46 6.12 13.23
CA ILE A 198 -6.66 6.94 12.34
C ILE A 198 -5.70 7.77 13.19
N HIS A 199 -4.40 7.61 12.98
CA HIS A 199 -3.36 8.42 13.59
C HIS A 199 -2.56 9.11 12.50
N LEU A 200 -2.61 10.43 12.48
CA LEU A 200 -1.85 11.25 11.53
C LEU A 200 -1.02 12.29 12.27
N CYS A 201 0.27 12.36 11.95
CA CYS A 201 1.07 13.52 12.25
C CYS A 201 1.14 14.41 11.00
N LEU A 202 0.64 15.62 11.08
CA LEU A 202 0.54 16.57 9.97
C LEU A 202 1.75 17.50 9.92
N ASP A 203 2.09 17.97 8.73
CA ASP A 203 3.10 19.01 8.54
C ASP A 203 2.51 20.39 8.89
N GLY A 204 2.46 20.71 10.16
CA GLY A 204 1.91 21.95 10.69
C GLY A 204 0.76 21.73 11.67
N ASP A 205 0.09 22.82 12.04
CA ASP A 205 -1.03 22.79 12.96
C ASP A 205 -2.28 22.21 12.30
N PRO A 206 -3.00 21.26 12.91
CA PRO A 206 -4.30 20.82 12.42
C PRO A 206 -5.29 21.94 12.14
N ALA A 207 -5.24 23.05 12.90
CA ALA A 207 -6.11 24.21 12.68
C ALA A 207 -5.88 24.91 11.34
N ASP A 208 -4.73 24.68 10.68
CA ASP A 208 -4.43 25.24 9.36
C ASP A 208 -5.06 24.47 8.20
N TYR A 209 -5.69 23.34 8.51
CA TYR A 209 -6.39 22.48 7.55
C TYR A 209 -7.90 22.67 7.66
N THR A 210 -8.60 22.42 6.56
CA THR A 210 -10.04 22.17 6.58
C THR A 210 -10.25 20.71 6.92
N ILE A 211 -10.78 20.44 8.12
CA ILE A 211 -10.94 19.09 8.64
C ILE A 211 -12.41 18.81 8.91
N ASP A 212 -12.88 17.64 8.48
CA ASP A 212 -14.08 17.00 8.97
C ASP A 212 -13.72 15.58 9.45
N ALA A 213 -13.55 15.42 10.75
CA ALA A 213 -13.21 14.15 11.38
C ALA A 213 -14.40 13.63 12.16
N ARG A 214 -14.85 12.42 11.82
CA ARG A 214 -16.02 11.75 12.41
C ARG A 214 -15.65 10.37 12.92
N THR A 215 -16.09 10.05 14.13
CA THR A 215 -15.84 8.74 14.75
C THR A 215 -16.97 8.37 15.69
N ASP A 216 -17.08 7.09 16.04
CA ASP A 216 -17.93 6.63 17.14
C ASP A 216 -17.26 6.78 18.51
N ASN A 217 -16.03 7.23 18.55
CA ASN A 217 -15.19 7.39 19.73
C ASN A 217 -14.84 8.87 19.95
N VAL A 218 -13.59 9.19 20.07
CA VAL A 218 -13.04 10.52 20.35
C VAL A 218 -12.15 10.97 19.20
N VAL A 219 -12.24 12.25 18.84
CA VAL A 219 -11.24 12.93 18.02
C VAL A 219 -10.29 13.68 18.94
N ARG A 220 -9.01 13.35 18.88
CA ARG A 220 -7.95 14.03 19.63
C ARG A 220 -7.15 14.93 18.71
N ILE A 221 -7.09 16.20 19.04
CA ILE A 221 -6.28 17.20 18.32
C ILE A 221 -5.21 17.72 19.28
N GLY A 222 -3.99 17.22 19.11
CA GLY A 222 -2.94 17.45 20.09
C GLY A 222 -3.33 16.90 21.46
N SER A 223 -3.49 17.77 22.48
CA SER A 223 -3.92 17.38 23.82
C SER A 223 -5.44 17.49 24.05
N LYS A 224 -6.19 18.07 23.12
CA LYS A 224 -7.63 18.31 23.27
C LYS A 224 -8.43 17.15 22.71
N LYS A 225 -9.54 16.84 23.40
CA LYS A 225 -10.46 15.77 23.01
C LYS A 225 -11.81 16.36 22.62
N TYR A 226 -12.35 15.84 21.52
CA TYR A 226 -13.66 16.19 21.00
C TYR A 226 -14.51 14.92 20.87
N ASP A 227 -15.74 14.98 21.38
CA ASP A 227 -16.64 13.84 21.31
C ASP A 227 -17.17 13.65 19.89
N LYS A 228 -16.82 12.50 19.28
CA LYS A 228 -17.31 12.02 17.99
C LYS A 228 -17.03 12.89 16.76
N ARG A 229 -16.76 14.17 16.88
CA ARG A 229 -16.55 15.03 15.73
C ARG A 229 -15.62 16.20 16.02
N TYR A 230 -14.79 16.50 15.06
CA TYR A 230 -14.01 17.73 15.01
C TYR A 230 -14.07 18.34 13.62
N THR A 231 -14.26 19.65 13.52
CA THR A 231 -14.21 20.41 12.29
C THR A 231 -13.32 21.62 12.44
N SER A 232 -12.61 21.96 11.37
CA SER A 232 -11.85 23.20 11.25
C SER A 232 -11.90 23.70 9.81
N THR A 233 -11.52 24.95 9.61
CA THR A 233 -11.39 25.56 8.29
C THR A 233 -10.05 26.25 8.20
N GLY A 234 -9.25 25.85 7.23
CA GLY A 234 -7.93 26.42 6.98
C GLY A 234 -7.47 26.18 5.54
N PRO A 235 -6.46 26.94 5.08
CA PRO A 235 -6.08 26.96 3.67
C PRO A 235 -5.12 25.87 3.24
N LYS A 236 -4.55 25.08 4.18
CA LYS A 236 -3.42 24.21 3.88
C LYS A 236 -3.81 22.94 3.11
N GLY A 237 -4.98 22.43 3.36
CA GLY A 237 -5.53 21.25 2.67
C GLY A 237 -6.84 20.80 3.30
N ASP A 238 -7.50 19.85 2.64
CA ASP A 238 -8.77 19.29 3.06
C ASP A 238 -8.58 17.86 3.55
N LEU A 239 -9.01 17.59 4.79
CA LEU A 239 -8.95 16.26 5.41
C LEU A 239 -10.36 15.79 5.77
N ASP A 240 -10.83 14.73 5.14
CA ASP A 240 -12.08 14.04 5.46
C ASP A 240 -11.75 12.69 6.08
N LEU A 241 -12.00 12.54 7.37
CA LEU A 241 -11.58 11.39 8.16
C LEU A 241 -12.78 10.74 8.82
N SER A 242 -12.88 9.42 8.70
CA SER A 242 -13.94 8.62 9.29
C SER A 242 -13.37 7.37 9.93
N ALA A 243 -13.70 7.11 11.19
CA ALA A 243 -13.29 5.92 11.90
C ALA A 243 -14.37 5.46 12.87
N THR A 244 -14.31 4.20 13.29
CA THR A 244 -15.09 3.72 14.45
C THR A 244 -14.33 3.97 15.76
N GLY A 245 -13.01 3.82 15.74
CA GLY A 245 -12.12 4.07 16.87
C GLY A 245 -11.59 5.51 16.93
N LEU A 246 -10.53 5.70 17.69
CA LEU A 246 -9.89 6.99 17.89
C LEU A 246 -9.39 7.61 16.58
N ILE A 247 -9.67 8.90 16.37
CA ILE A 247 -8.96 9.72 15.40
C ILE A 247 -8.00 10.64 16.15
N ASP A 248 -6.72 10.52 15.89
CA ASP A 248 -5.66 11.27 16.56
C ASP A 248 -4.85 12.07 15.55
N LEU A 249 -4.94 13.38 15.62
CA LEU A 249 -4.20 14.31 14.77
C LEU A 249 -3.20 15.08 15.61
N THR A 250 -1.94 15.01 15.24
CA THR A 250 -0.86 15.71 15.91
C THR A 250 -0.12 16.62 14.94
N PRO A 251 0.36 17.79 15.40
CA PRO A 251 1.25 18.60 14.59
C PRO A 251 2.63 17.96 14.51
N GLN A 252 3.36 18.25 13.44
CA GLN A 252 4.76 17.89 13.35
C GLN A 252 5.54 18.54 14.51
N HIS A 253 6.30 17.71 15.24
CA HIS A 253 7.24 18.24 16.21
C HIS A 253 8.42 18.88 15.47
N SER A 254 8.63 20.17 15.71
CA SER A 254 9.87 20.80 15.27
C SER A 254 11.04 20.05 15.91
N PRO A 255 12.09 19.67 15.16
CA PRO A 255 13.28 19.08 15.76
C PRO A 255 13.85 20.07 16.76
N ALA A 256 14.09 19.58 17.96
CA ALA A 256 14.71 20.35 19.03
C ALA A 256 16.17 20.71 18.68
#